data_8fdd26e40b733e3f697cca52bb53d4ae
#
_entry.id   8fdd26e40b733e3f697cca52bb53d4ae
#
_cell.length_a   1.000
_cell.length_b   1.000
_cell.length_c   1.000
_cell.angle_alpha   90.00
_cell.angle_beta   90.00
_cell.angle_gamma   90.00
#
_symmetry.space_group_name_H-M   'P 1'
#
loop_
_entity.id
_entity.type
_entity.pdbx_description
1 polymer ?
#
loop_
_entity_poly.entity_id
_entity_poly.type
_entity_poly.pdbx_seq_one_letter_code
_entity_poly.pdbx_strand_id
1 'polypeptide(L)'
;DWDQIIERNKNNPEAQLYIQKARKCLNHPLKHLEEEIDTTQVVKLTNIVQYRSALIRESRKIVDREEANIEAMVRAYLLTKDVVYYKEGIKRLSEILSWKDSKYFAGDFNRSTILSMSTSAYDAWYNLLTPAEKQLLLETISENAHKFYHEYVNHLENRIADNHVWQMTFRILNMAAFAT
;
A
#
# COMPACT_ATOMS: atom_id res chain seq x y z
N ASP A 1 -17.34 17.95 -8.18
CA ASP A 1 -17.58 17.88 -6.73
C ASP A 1 -17.62 16.42 -6.29
N TRP A 2 -16.62 15.96 -5.50
CA TRP A 2 -16.48 14.60 -5.02
C TRP A 2 -17.67 14.16 -4.15
N ASP A 3 -18.21 15.04 -3.34
CA ASP A 3 -19.33 14.71 -2.45
C ASP A 3 -20.59 14.35 -3.25
N GLN A 4 -20.83 15.02 -4.39
CA GLN A 4 -21.95 14.66 -5.28
C GLN A 4 -21.73 13.29 -5.95
N ILE A 5 -20.49 12.98 -6.35
CA ILE A 5 -20.16 11.67 -6.94
C ILE A 5 -20.35 10.57 -5.91
N ILE A 6 -19.89 10.78 -4.70
CA ILE A 6 -20.03 9.85 -3.58
C ILE A 6 -21.51 9.63 -3.27
N GLU A 7 -22.31 10.70 -3.13
CA GLU A 7 -23.73 10.61 -2.82
C GLU A 7 -24.52 9.82 -3.87
N ARG A 8 -24.22 10.04 -5.15
CA ARG A 8 -24.87 9.30 -6.26
C ARG A 8 -24.51 7.82 -6.27
N ASN A 9 -23.33 7.44 -5.79
CA ASN A 9 -22.80 6.09 -5.89
C ASN A 9 -22.82 5.30 -4.58
N LYS A 10 -23.19 5.90 -3.45
CA LYS A 10 -23.16 5.22 -2.14
C LYS A 10 -23.96 3.93 -2.06
N ASN A 11 -25.03 3.82 -2.86
CA ASN A 11 -25.89 2.63 -2.94
C ASN A 11 -25.50 1.67 -4.08
N ASN A 12 -24.43 1.97 -4.82
CA ASN A 12 -23.93 1.09 -5.86
C ASN A 12 -23.46 -0.24 -5.23
N PRO A 13 -23.79 -1.41 -5.82
CA PRO A 13 -23.33 -2.71 -5.32
C PRO A 13 -21.81 -2.80 -5.13
N GLU A 14 -21.02 -2.20 -6.02
CA GLU A 14 -19.56 -2.16 -5.87
C GLU A 14 -19.12 -1.36 -4.65
N ALA A 15 -19.74 -0.20 -4.39
CA ALA A 15 -19.50 0.59 -3.19
C ALA A 15 -19.79 -0.22 -1.91
N GLN A 16 -20.87 -0.99 -1.90
CA GLN A 16 -21.23 -1.85 -0.79
C GLN A 16 -20.22 -2.99 -0.57
N LEU A 17 -19.59 -3.51 -1.63
CA LEU A 17 -18.50 -4.51 -1.49
C LEU A 17 -17.29 -3.95 -0.74
N TYR A 18 -16.88 -2.69 -1.00
CA TYR A 18 -15.80 -2.06 -0.26
C TYR A 18 -16.15 -1.88 1.23
N ILE A 19 -17.37 -1.43 1.53
CA ILE A 19 -17.83 -1.30 2.92
C ILE A 19 -17.84 -2.65 3.63
N GLN A 20 -18.34 -3.70 2.98
CA GLN A 20 -18.34 -5.05 3.54
C GLN A 20 -16.92 -5.57 3.79
N LYS A 21 -16.02 -5.36 2.85
CA LYS A 21 -14.61 -5.75 3.00
C LYS A 21 -13.96 -4.99 4.16
N ALA A 22 -14.15 -3.68 4.24
CA ALA A 22 -13.63 -2.87 5.34
C ALA A 22 -14.17 -3.35 6.69
N ARG A 23 -15.47 -3.65 6.81
CA ARG A 23 -16.07 -4.22 8.04
C ARG A 23 -15.43 -5.54 8.44
N LYS A 24 -15.13 -6.43 7.48
CA LYS A 24 -14.42 -7.68 7.79
C LYS A 24 -13.04 -7.40 8.38
N CYS A 25 -12.32 -6.41 7.86
CA CYS A 25 -11.00 -6.04 8.37
C CYS A 25 -11.03 -5.57 9.83
N LEU A 26 -12.10 -4.89 10.28
CA LEU A 26 -12.22 -4.45 11.69
C LEU A 26 -12.18 -5.63 12.68
N ASN A 27 -12.61 -6.82 12.25
CA ASN A 27 -12.67 -8.02 13.08
C ASN A 27 -11.46 -8.94 12.92
N HIS A 28 -10.50 -8.58 12.06
CA HIS A 28 -9.32 -9.39 11.79
C HIS A 28 -8.07 -8.56 12.05
N PRO A 29 -7.41 -8.71 13.21
CA PRO A 29 -6.22 -7.95 13.54
C PRO A 29 -5.11 -8.23 12.53
N LEU A 30 -4.37 -7.19 12.19
CA LEU A 30 -3.14 -7.33 11.43
C LEU A 30 -2.08 -7.98 12.32
N LYS A 31 -1.32 -8.93 11.77
CA LYS A 31 -0.18 -9.55 12.41
C LYS A 31 1.12 -8.95 11.86
N HIS A 32 2.20 -9.13 12.61
CA HIS A 32 3.54 -8.79 12.11
C HIS A 32 3.90 -9.65 10.90
N LEU A 33 4.72 -9.09 10.00
CA LEU A 33 5.13 -9.80 8.78
C LEU A 33 5.80 -11.15 9.10
N GLU A 34 6.62 -11.17 10.14
CA GLU A 34 7.33 -12.38 10.59
C GLU A 34 6.41 -13.50 11.06
N GLU A 35 5.22 -13.18 11.54
CA GLU A 35 4.23 -14.16 12.01
C GLU A 35 3.40 -14.74 10.87
N GLU A 36 3.29 -14.01 9.76
CA GLU A 36 2.43 -14.40 8.64
C GLU A 36 3.20 -15.02 7.47
N ILE A 37 4.47 -14.66 7.31
CA ILE A 37 5.25 -15.12 6.16
C ILE A 37 5.56 -16.62 6.27
N ASP A 38 5.17 -17.38 5.24
CA ASP A 38 5.55 -18.78 5.15
C ASP A 38 7.00 -18.91 4.69
N THR A 39 7.88 -19.12 5.66
CA THR A 39 9.31 -19.33 5.41
C THR A 39 9.69 -20.78 5.13
N THR A 40 8.78 -21.74 5.28
CA THR A 40 9.09 -23.18 5.21
C THR A 40 9.68 -23.59 3.86
N GLN A 41 9.24 -22.98 2.78
CA GLN A 41 9.77 -23.21 1.45
C GLN A 41 10.98 -22.34 1.13
N VAL A 42 11.08 -21.18 1.76
CA VAL A 42 12.16 -20.20 1.52
C VAL A 42 13.47 -20.67 2.15
N VAL A 43 13.42 -21.14 3.41
CA VAL A 43 14.63 -21.54 4.15
C VAL A 43 15.32 -22.80 3.61
N LYS A 44 14.63 -23.56 2.77
CA LYS A 44 15.21 -24.76 2.11
C LYS A 44 16.04 -24.42 0.87
N LEU A 45 15.97 -23.18 0.39
CA LEU A 45 16.64 -22.76 -0.85
C LEU A 45 18.07 -22.35 -0.57
N THR A 46 19.02 -23.00 -1.18
CA THR A 46 20.46 -22.72 -1.08
C THR A 46 20.94 -21.72 -2.13
N ASN A 47 20.22 -21.63 -3.26
CA ASN A 47 20.53 -20.66 -4.31
C ASN A 47 19.97 -19.29 -3.94
N ILE A 48 20.85 -18.28 -3.86
CA ILE A 48 20.50 -16.92 -3.44
C ILE A 48 19.43 -16.25 -4.32
N VAL A 49 19.43 -16.51 -5.62
CA VAL A 49 18.44 -15.94 -6.54
C VAL A 49 17.07 -16.55 -6.30
N GLN A 50 17.01 -17.88 -6.16
CA GLN A 50 15.77 -18.58 -5.85
C GLN A 50 15.23 -18.19 -4.47
N TYR A 51 16.12 -18.08 -3.47
CA TYR A 51 15.78 -17.62 -2.13
C TYR A 51 15.12 -16.22 -2.19
N ARG A 52 15.78 -15.23 -2.85
CA ARG A 52 15.26 -13.87 -2.99
C ARG A 52 13.92 -13.84 -3.73
N SER A 53 13.80 -14.58 -4.83
CA SER A 53 12.55 -14.64 -5.61
C SER A 53 11.40 -15.25 -4.80
N ALA A 54 11.66 -16.29 -4.03
CA ALA A 54 10.67 -16.90 -3.14
C ALA A 54 10.24 -15.92 -2.03
N LEU A 55 11.20 -15.24 -1.41
CA LEU A 55 10.93 -14.24 -0.37
C LEU A 55 10.06 -13.09 -0.89
N ILE A 56 10.40 -12.54 -2.06
CA ILE A 56 9.59 -11.50 -2.72
C ILE A 56 8.16 -12.00 -2.94
N ARG A 57 8.00 -13.21 -3.44
CA ARG A 57 6.68 -13.78 -3.71
C ARG A 57 5.85 -13.96 -2.44
N GLU A 58 6.45 -14.47 -1.37
CA GLU A 58 5.71 -14.70 -0.12
C GLU A 58 5.35 -13.38 0.58
N SER A 59 6.29 -12.44 0.70
CA SER A 59 6.00 -11.13 1.27
C SER A 59 4.97 -10.35 0.44
N ARG A 60 5.02 -10.47 -0.89
CA ARG A 60 4.06 -9.80 -1.77
C ARG A 60 2.63 -10.26 -1.55
N LYS A 61 2.38 -11.54 -1.32
CA LYS A 61 1.01 -12.04 -1.02
C LYS A 61 0.38 -11.31 0.17
N ILE A 62 1.19 -11.04 1.19
CA ILE A 62 0.75 -10.35 2.41
C ILE A 62 0.53 -8.86 2.11
N VAL A 63 1.49 -8.21 1.46
CA VAL A 63 1.44 -6.78 1.12
C VAL A 63 0.26 -6.47 0.18
N ASP A 64 0.05 -7.27 -0.87
CA ASP A 64 -1.07 -7.08 -1.83
C ASP A 64 -2.43 -7.27 -1.12
N ARG A 65 -2.52 -8.22 -0.17
CA ARG A 65 -3.72 -8.39 0.65
C ARG A 65 -4.00 -7.14 1.50
N GLU A 66 -2.97 -6.61 2.13
CA GLU A 66 -3.13 -5.43 2.98
C GLU A 66 -3.37 -4.15 2.17
N GLU A 67 -2.81 -4.02 0.96
CA GLU A 67 -3.18 -2.95 0.04
C GLU A 67 -4.69 -2.95 -0.22
N ALA A 68 -5.22 -4.11 -0.58
CA ALA A 68 -6.65 -4.25 -0.84
C ALA A 68 -7.52 -4.02 0.42
N ASN A 69 -6.99 -4.22 1.62
CA ASN A 69 -7.65 -3.90 2.88
C ASN A 69 -7.64 -2.40 3.17
N ILE A 70 -6.48 -1.74 3.03
CA ILE A 70 -6.35 -0.28 3.17
C ILE A 70 -7.21 0.44 2.14
N GLU A 71 -7.18 0.01 0.87
CA GLU A 71 -8.04 0.57 -0.17
C GLU A 71 -9.53 0.47 0.20
N ALA A 72 -9.95 -0.68 0.71
CA ALA A 72 -11.34 -0.85 1.15
C ALA A 72 -11.71 0.10 2.30
N MET A 73 -10.81 0.32 3.25
CA MET A 73 -11.01 1.27 4.37
C MET A 73 -11.04 2.72 3.89
N VAL A 74 -10.14 3.11 2.98
CA VAL A 74 -10.14 4.43 2.35
C VAL A 74 -11.49 4.68 1.67
N ARG A 75 -11.94 3.78 0.82
CA ARG A 75 -13.21 3.89 0.10
C ARG A 75 -14.40 3.87 1.03
N ALA A 76 -14.42 2.98 2.03
CA ALA A 76 -15.50 2.92 3.01
C ALA A 76 -15.61 4.22 3.81
N TYR A 77 -14.49 4.82 4.23
CA TYR A 77 -14.49 6.14 4.86
C TYR A 77 -15.06 7.22 3.93
N LEU A 78 -14.60 7.29 2.68
CA LEU A 78 -15.11 8.28 1.71
C LEU A 78 -16.62 8.16 1.50
N LEU A 79 -17.13 6.91 1.44
CA LEU A 79 -18.54 6.62 1.21
C LEU A 79 -19.44 6.86 2.43
N THR A 80 -18.93 6.60 3.64
CA THR A 80 -19.75 6.60 4.87
C THR A 80 -19.41 7.73 5.81
N LYS A 81 -18.23 8.35 5.67
CA LYS A 81 -17.61 9.29 6.62
C LYS A 81 -17.43 8.72 8.04
N ASP A 82 -17.51 7.39 8.19
CA ASP A 82 -17.30 6.72 9.46
C ASP A 82 -15.80 6.64 9.79
N VAL A 83 -15.40 7.35 10.84
CA VAL A 83 -14.00 7.47 11.28
C VAL A 83 -13.40 6.15 11.79
N VAL A 84 -14.19 5.12 12.03
CA VAL A 84 -13.70 3.80 12.43
C VAL A 84 -12.77 3.21 11.37
N TYR A 85 -13.08 3.43 10.10
CA TYR A 85 -12.25 2.95 8.98
C TYR A 85 -10.91 3.67 8.90
N TYR A 86 -10.88 4.98 9.16
CA TYR A 86 -9.63 5.71 9.29
C TYR A 86 -8.78 5.18 10.46
N LYS A 87 -9.37 5.05 11.65
CA LYS A 87 -8.63 4.62 12.84
C LYS A 87 -7.99 3.25 12.69
N GLU A 88 -8.73 2.28 12.17
CA GLU A 88 -8.16 0.96 11.91
C GLU A 88 -7.20 1.00 10.72
N GLY A 89 -7.52 1.75 9.67
CA GLY A 89 -6.69 1.86 8.48
C GLY A 89 -5.32 2.46 8.78
N ILE A 90 -5.25 3.57 9.52
CA ILE A 90 -3.97 4.20 9.87
C ILE A 90 -3.13 3.33 10.83
N LYS A 91 -3.79 2.62 11.76
CA LYS A 91 -3.12 1.64 12.62
C LYS A 91 -2.46 0.53 11.81
N ARG A 92 -3.19 -0.06 10.85
CA ARG A 92 -2.66 -1.09 9.95
C ARG A 92 -1.53 -0.55 9.07
N LEU A 93 -1.74 0.62 8.49
CA LEU A 93 -0.74 1.22 7.63
C LEU A 93 0.56 1.50 8.41
N SER A 94 0.48 2.02 9.63
CA SER A 94 1.66 2.24 10.48
C SER A 94 2.42 0.93 10.76
N GLU A 95 1.73 -0.17 11.00
CA GLU A 95 2.35 -1.49 11.16
C GLU A 95 3.03 -1.94 9.85
N ILE A 96 2.34 -1.81 8.71
CA ILE A 96 2.89 -2.19 7.40
C ILE A 96 4.15 -1.36 7.08
N LEU A 97 4.17 -0.09 7.43
CA LEU A 97 5.32 0.78 7.20
C LEU A 97 6.55 0.36 8.02
N SER A 98 6.35 -0.26 9.19
CA SER A 98 7.43 -0.82 9.99
C SER A 98 8.10 -2.04 9.34
N TRP A 99 7.42 -2.73 8.43
CA TRP A 99 7.95 -3.93 7.76
C TRP A 99 9.15 -3.65 6.85
N LYS A 100 9.40 -2.39 6.48
CA LYS A 100 10.57 -2.00 5.67
C LYS A 100 11.90 -2.46 6.28
N ASP A 101 11.95 -2.58 7.60
CA ASP A 101 13.12 -2.99 8.35
C ASP A 101 13.21 -4.51 8.56
N SER A 102 12.17 -5.24 8.18
CA SER A 102 12.15 -6.70 8.24
C SER A 102 13.04 -7.32 7.16
N LYS A 103 13.83 -8.33 7.57
CA LYS A 103 14.61 -9.16 6.63
C LYS A 103 13.74 -9.91 5.62
N TYR A 104 12.46 -10.03 5.88
CA TYR A 104 11.49 -10.69 5.00
C TYR A 104 10.81 -9.74 4.04
N PHE A 105 10.93 -8.43 4.24
CA PHE A 105 10.37 -7.44 3.33
C PHE A 105 11.34 -7.23 2.15
N ALA A 106 10.91 -7.61 0.95
CA ALA A 106 11.77 -7.55 -0.22
C ALA A 106 11.01 -7.14 -1.49
N GLY A 107 11.74 -6.50 -2.42
CA GLY A 107 11.31 -6.21 -3.78
C GLY A 107 10.64 -4.85 -3.98
N ASP A 108 10.86 -4.32 -5.19
CA ASP A 108 10.35 -3.00 -5.58
C ASP A 108 8.82 -2.99 -5.76
N PHE A 109 8.21 -4.13 -6.05
CA PHE A 109 6.76 -4.27 -6.03
C PHE A 109 6.16 -3.94 -4.66
N ASN A 110 6.74 -4.48 -3.58
CA ASN A 110 6.26 -4.19 -2.23
C ASN A 110 6.44 -2.70 -1.88
N ARG A 111 7.55 -2.08 -2.30
CA ARG A 111 7.76 -0.62 -2.12
C ARG A 111 6.77 0.22 -2.92
N SER A 112 6.48 -0.18 -4.14
CA SER A 112 5.48 0.47 -5.00
C SER A 112 4.08 0.38 -4.37
N THR A 113 3.71 -0.77 -3.82
CA THR A 113 2.45 -0.97 -3.11
C THR A 113 2.38 -0.11 -1.83
N ILE A 114 3.46 -0.01 -1.07
CA ILE A 114 3.55 0.91 0.09
C ILE A 114 3.35 2.37 -0.33
N LEU A 115 3.98 2.80 -1.41
CA LEU A 115 3.79 4.15 -1.95
C LEU A 115 2.32 4.40 -2.33
N SER A 116 1.67 3.43 -2.99
CA SER A 116 0.25 3.49 -3.36
C SER A 116 -0.65 3.63 -2.13
N MET A 117 -0.47 2.76 -1.12
CA MET A 117 -1.26 2.80 0.12
C MET A 117 -1.09 4.12 0.87
N SER A 118 0.17 4.57 1.04
CA SER A 118 0.48 5.80 1.77
C SER A 118 -0.11 7.03 1.09
N THR A 119 -0.02 7.09 -0.24
CA THR A 119 -0.58 8.19 -1.04
C THR A 119 -2.09 8.24 -0.93
N SER A 120 -2.76 7.10 -1.11
CA SER A 120 -4.23 7.02 -1.03
C SER A 120 -4.74 7.35 0.37
N ALA A 121 -4.04 6.90 1.41
CA ALA A 121 -4.37 7.19 2.79
C ALA A 121 -4.16 8.67 3.13
N TYR A 122 -3.05 9.25 2.69
CA TYR A 122 -2.73 10.65 2.90
C TYR A 122 -3.79 11.56 2.28
N ASP A 123 -4.13 11.34 1.02
CA ASP A 123 -5.15 12.13 0.32
C ASP A 123 -6.54 11.99 0.97
N ALA A 124 -7.00 10.76 1.17
CA ALA A 124 -8.36 10.51 1.67
C ALA A 124 -8.58 10.93 3.13
N TRP A 125 -7.56 10.79 3.97
CA TRP A 125 -7.65 11.04 5.42
C TRP A 125 -6.95 12.31 5.89
N TYR A 126 -6.50 13.17 4.96
CA TYR A 126 -5.70 14.36 5.27
C TYR A 126 -6.22 15.20 6.44
N ASN A 127 -7.52 15.44 6.47
CA ASN A 127 -8.17 16.25 7.52
C ASN A 127 -8.34 15.52 8.85
N LEU A 128 -8.13 14.21 8.89
CA LEU A 128 -8.22 13.38 10.10
C LEU A 128 -6.85 13.06 10.70
N LEU A 129 -5.81 13.04 9.86
CA LEU A 129 -4.46 12.70 10.25
C LEU A 129 -3.92 13.66 11.31
N THR A 130 -3.35 13.11 12.38
CA THR A 130 -2.54 13.87 13.31
C THR A 130 -1.26 14.40 12.65
N PRO A 131 -0.58 15.41 13.22
CA PRO A 131 0.69 15.89 12.68
C PRO A 131 1.75 14.79 12.55
N ALA A 132 1.82 13.86 13.51
CA ALA A 132 2.75 12.75 13.47
C ALA A 132 2.43 11.74 12.34
N GLU A 133 1.16 11.42 12.13
CA GLU A 133 0.73 10.54 11.04
C GLU A 133 0.96 11.20 9.67
N LYS A 134 0.69 12.50 9.54
CA LYS A 134 1.03 13.26 8.32
C LYS A 134 2.51 13.17 8.01
N GLN A 135 3.35 13.43 9.01
CA GLN A 135 4.80 13.37 8.85
C GLN A 135 5.26 11.98 8.42
N LEU A 136 4.78 10.92 9.09
CA LEU A 136 5.10 9.53 8.75
C LEU A 136 4.75 9.19 7.30
N LEU A 137 3.55 9.56 6.86
CA LEU A 137 3.10 9.28 5.50
C LEU A 137 3.88 10.09 4.46
N LEU A 138 4.13 11.39 4.72
CA LEU A 138 4.92 12.23 3.83
C LEU A 138 6.36 11.74 3.69
N GLU A 139 7.01 11.36 4.77
CA GLU A 139 8.35 10.78 4.74
C GLU A 139 8.37 9.48 3.91
N THR A 140 7.39 8.62 4.14
CA THR A 140 7.27 7.37 3.39
C THR A 140 7.03 7.61 1.89
N ILE A 141 6.14 8.53 1.54
CA ILE A 141 5.86 8.91 0.15
C ILE A 141 7.11 9.50 -0.48
N SER A 142 7.75 10.46 0.18
CA SER A 142 8.96 11.13 -0.31
C SER A 142 10.12 10.14 -0.52
N GLU A 143 10.40 9.27 0.46
CA GLU A 143 11.47 8.27 0.37
C GLU A 143 11.28 7.35 -0.84
N ASN A 144 10.08 6.78 -0.99
CA ASN A 144 9.80 5.84 -2.08
C ASN A 144 9.68 6.53 -3.44
N ALA A 145 9.07 7.71 -3.49
CA ALA A 145 8.96 8.48 -4.73
C ALA A 145 10.34 8.92 -5.24
N HIS A 146 11.22 9.44 -4.38
CA HIS A 146 12.59 9.78 -4.74
C HIS A 146 13.37 8.57 -5.25
N LYS A 147 13.28 7.44 -4.56
CA LYS A 147 13.94 6.22 -5.00
C LYS A 147 13.52 5.84 -6.42
N PHE A 148 12.21 5.73 -6.67
CA PHE A 148 11.69 5.36 -7.98
C PHE A 148 12.00 6.40 -9.05
N TYR A 149 11.91 7.69 -8.71
CA TYR A 149 12.28 8.76 -9.63
C TYR A 149 13.74 8.68 -10.07
N HIS A 150 14.67 8.50 -9.11
CA HIS A 150 16.09 8.35 -9.42
C HIS A 150 16.39 7.10 -10.24
N GLU A 151 15.77 5.98 -9.93
CA GLU A 151 15.91 4.76 -10.72
C GLU A 151 15.34 4.96 -12.14
N TYR A 152 14.21 5.68 -12.25
CA TYR A 152 13.61 6.02 -13.54
C TYR A 152 14.55 6.89 -14.39
N VAL A 153 15.04 7.99 -13.84
CA VAL A 153 15.93 8.93 -14.55
C VAL A 153 17.24 8.27 -14.96
N ASN A 154 17.82 7.43 -14.10
CA ASN A 154 19.12 6.81 -14.35
C ASN A 154 19.05 5.58 -15.27
N HIS A 155 17.89 4.99 -15.49
CA HIS A 155 17.73 3.74 -16.24
C HIS A 155 16.70 3.79 -17.36
N LEU A 156 16.21 4.99 -17.68
CA LEU A 156 15.14 5.21 -18.67
C LEU A 156 15.41 4.52 -20.01
N GLU A 157 16.64 4.65 -20.52
CA GLU A 157 17.00 4.17 -21.85
C GLU A 157 17.19 2.65 -21.93
N ASN A 158 17.51 2.00 -20.81
CA ASN A 158 17.98 0.61 -20.83
C ASN A 158 17.01 -0.42 -20.25
N ARG A 159 15.99 0.00 -19.49
CA ARG A 159 15.17 -0.96 -18.73
C ARG A 159 13.69 -0.65 -18.64
N ILE A 160 13.25 0.56 -18.98
CA ILE A 160 11.91 1.04 -18.63
C ILE A 160 10.87 0.75 -19.69
N ALA A 161 11.22 0.88 -20.97
CA ALA A 161 10.25 0.77 -22.06
C ALA A 161 9.52 -0.59 -22.10
N ASP A 162 10.23 -1.68 -21.75
CA ASP A 162 9.72 -3.05 -21.82
C ASP A 162 9.38 -3.66 -20.44
N ASN A 163 9.54 -2.90 -19.36
CA ASN A 163 9.36 -3.44 -18.02
C ASN A 163 8.03 -2.99 -17.39
N HIS A 164 7.07 -3.90 -17.30
CA HIS A 164 5.76 -3.65 -16.71
C HIS A 164 5.79 -3.16 -15.25
N VAL A 165 6.83 -3.48 -14.49
CA VAL A 165 7.04 -2.97 -13.11
C VAL A 165 7.14 -1.45 -13.12
N TRP A 166 7.90 -0.90 -14.07
CA TRP A 166 8.09 0.53 -14.21
C TRP A 166 6.83 1.25 -14.68
N GLN A 167 6.06 0.64 -15.55
CA GLN A 167 4.78 1.22 -15.98
C GLN A 167 3.80 1.36 -14.80
N MET A 168 3.74 0.34 -13.91
CA MET A 168 2.94 0.42 -12.69
C MET A 168 3.47 1.49 -11.74
N THR A 169 4.78 1.52 -11.51
CA THR A 169 5.44 2.48 -10.61
C THR A 169 5.25 3.92 -11.10
N PHE A 170 5.32 4.16 -12.41
CA PHE A 170 5.10 5.48 -12.98
C PHE A 170 3.71 6.04 -12.69
N ARG A 171 2.68 5.20 -12.78
CA ARG A 171 1.32 5.57 -12.38
C ARG A 171 1.28 6.01 -10.91
N ILE A 172 1.93 5.27 -10.03
CA ILE A 172 1.93 5.55 -8.59
C ILE A 172 2.72 6.82 -8.26
N LEU A 173 3.84 7.08 -8.96
CA LEU A 173 4.58 8.33 -8.85
C LEU A 173 3.72 9.56 -9.21
N ASN A 174 2.94 9.46 -10.28
CA ASN A 174 2.01 10.52 -10.62
C ASN A 174 0.94 10.73 -9.55
N MET A 175 0.39 9.65 -8.98
CA MET A 175 -0.56 9.77 -7.85
C MET A 175 0.08 10.47 -6.66
N ALA A 176 1.32 10.12 -6.30
CA ALA A 176 2.05 10.75 -5.20
C ALA A 176 2.28 12.25 -5.44
N ALA A 177 2.65 12.64 -6.66
CA ALA A 177 2.86 14.05 -7.02
C ALA A 177 1.58 14.91 -6.96
N PHE A 178 0.41 14.31 -7.09
CA PHE A 178 -0.87 15.04 -6.97
C PHE A 178 -1.43 15.08 -5.55
N ALA A 179 -1.00 14.16 -4.69
CA ALA A 179 -1.50 14.06 -3.31
C ALA A 179 -0.69 14.91 -2.31
N THR A 180 0.55 15.28 -2.65
CA THR A 180 1.47 16.06 -1.81
C THR A 180 1.72 17.44 -2.35
#